data_670317bd35b1d9889d7e5f54d95442d7
#
_entry.id   670317bd35b1d9889d7e5f54d95442d7
#
_cell.length_a   1.000
_cell.length_b   1.000
_cell.length_c   1.000
_cell.angle_alpha   90.00
_cell.angle_beta   90.00
_cell.angle_gamma   90.00
#
_symmetry.space_group_name_H-M   'P 1'
#
loop_
_entity.id
_entity.type
_entity.pdbx_description
1 polymer ?
#
loop_
_entity_poly.entity_id
_entity_poly.type
_entity_poly.pdbx_seq_one_letter_code
_entity_poly.pdbx_strand_id
1 'polypeptide(L)'
;MKQFPVRKHPRLPRPVYREGHIFFLTCSTYRRHPWFDRFEELSFASVRLLESLADERGTEIFAWCFMPDHCHLLVQDEDMLEFVRLFKGRLTPIARKIEHGRQLWQKSFYDHALRKSESVFTVAGYIWENPVRAGLIDSPEKYNLSGSLVWPDWHLSYTS
;
A
#
# COMPACT_ATOMS: atom_id res chain seq x y z
N MET A 1 5.74 -15.32 12.79
CA MET A 1 5.37 -14.24 11.87
C MET A 1 6.07 -12.95 12.33
N LYS A 2 6.88 -12.34 11.46
CA LYS A 2 7.56 -11.09 11.84
C LYS A 2 6.55 -9.95 11.83
N GLN A 3 6.22 -9.41 13.00
CA GLN A 3 5.63 -8.09 13.07
C GLN A 3 6.72 -7.09 12.69
N PHE A 4 6.44 -6.25 11.70
CA PHE A 4 7.34 -5.15 11.40
C PHE A 4 7.30 -4.17 12.56
N PRO A 5 8.46 -3.82 13.17
CA PRO A 5 8.47 -2.97 14.36
C PRO A 5 7.90 -1.60 14.04
N VAL A 6 7.08 -1.08 14.94
CA VAL A 6 6.63 0.32 14.86
C VAL A 6 7.86 1.20 15.02
N ARG A 7 8.12 2.04 14.04
CA ARG A 7 9.28 2.93 14.03
C ARG A 7 9.13 4.02 15.09
N LYS A 8 10.14 4.18 15.93
CA LYS A 8 10.19 5.28 16.93
C LYS A 8 10.47 6.63 16.29
N HIS A 9 11.11 6.65 15.11
CA HIS A 9 11.45 7.88 14.39
C HIS A 9 10.55 8.03 13.17
N PRO A 10 9.99 9.23 12.92
CA PRO A 10 8.98 9.42 11.88
C PRO A 10 9.54 9.28 10.47
N ARG A 11 10.83 9.52 10.23
CA ARG A 11 11.42 9.43 8.89
C ARG A 11 12.86 8.94 8.90
N LEU A 12 13.23 8.26 7.81
CA LEU A 12 14.61 7.96 7.47
C LEU A 12 15.31 9.25 6.96
N PRO A 13 16.65 9.27 6.94
CA PRO A 13 17.37 10.36 6.25
C PRO A 13 16.91 10.45 4.78
N ARG A 14 16.73 11.68 4.28
CA ARG A 14 16.22 11.91 2.91
C ARG A 14 16.93 11.13 1.81
N PRO A 15 18.29 11.01 1.81
CA PRO A 15 18.97 10.25 0.76
C PRO A 15 18.49 8.80 0.62
N VAL A 16 18.09 8.14 1.71
CA VAL A 16 17.63 6.75 1.71
C VAL A 16 16.42 6.57 0.78
N TYR A 17 15.54 7.57 0.67
CA TYR A 17 14.37 7.51 -0.20
C TYR A 17 14.69 7.61 -1.70
N ARG A 18 15.92 7.97 -2.06
CA ARG A 18 16.40 8.15 -3.44
C ARG A 18 17.45 7.13 -3.87
N GLU A 19 17.71 6.12 -3.04
CA GLU A 19 18.72 5.08 -3.31
C GLU A 19 18.17 3.85 -4.02
N GLY A 20 16.88 3.86 -4.43
CA GLY A 20 16.25 2.75 -5.14
C GLY A 20 15.93 1.55 -4.28
N HIS A 21 15.78 1.73 -2.98
CA HIS A 21 15.34 0.64 -2.09
C HIS A 21 13.89 0.27 -2.35
N ILE A 22 13.56 -0.99 -2.10
CA ILE A 22 12.17 -1.44 -2.03
C ILE A 22 11.64 -1.07 -0.65
N PHE A 23 10.49 -0.40 -0.62
CA PHE A 23 9.85 0.04 0.62
C PHE A 23 8.55 -0.71 0.88
N PHE A 24 8.40 -1.15 2.12
CA PHE A 24 7.10 -1.51 2.69
C PHE A 24 6.48 -0.24 3.28
N LEU A 25 5.31 0.14 2.79
CA LEU A 25 4.59 1.35 3.19
C LEU A 25 3.26 0.99 3.83
N THR A 26 2.87 1.74 4.86
CA THR A 26 1.51 1.71 5.41
C THR A 26 0.96 3.12 5.49
N CYS A 27 -0.14 3.37 4.79
CA CYS A 27 -0.86 4.64 4.84
C CYS A 27 -2.20 4.40 5.53
N SER A 28 -2.42 5.06 6.66
CA SER A 28 -3.66 4.94 7.44
C SER A 28 -4.59 6.10 7.16
N THR A 29 -5.91 5.83 7.20
CA THR A 29 -6.92 6.86 7.08
C THR A 29 -7.00 7.67 8.37
N TYR A 30 -7.49 8.92 8.23
CA TYR A 30 -7.66 9.83 9.37
C TYR A 30 -8.70 9.26 10.33
N ARG A 31 -8.32 9.15 11.60
CA ARG A 31 -9.13 8.54 12.67
C ARG A 31 -9.63 7.14 12.34
N ARG A 32 -8.92 6.42 11.48
CA ARG A 32 -9.23 5.04 11.08
C ARG A 32 -10.63 4.87 10.48
N HIS A 33 -11.15 5.91 9.83
CA HIS A 33 -12.42 5.83 9.12
C HIS A 33 -12.33 4.79 7.98
N PRO A 34 -13.31 3.88 7.85
CA PRO A 34 -13.20 2.74 6.92
C PRO A 34 -13.55 3.14 5.47
N TRP A 35 -12.78 4.02 4.89
CA TRP A 35 -12.97 4.56 3.54
C TRP A 35 -13.01 3.48 2.46
N PHE A 36 -12.08 2.52 2.51
CA PHE A 36 -11.94 1.52 1.46
C PHE A 36 -12.99 0.43 1.53
N ASP A 37 -13.59 0.21 2.69
CA ASP A 37 -14.71 -0.70 2.87
C ASP A 37 -16.05 -0.04 2.46
N ARG A 38 -16.23 1.22 2.84
CA ARG A 38 -17.50 1.93 2.61
C ARG A 38 -17.66 2.48 1.20
N PHE A 39 -16.58 2.81 0.51
CA PHE A 39 -16.62 3.51 -0.77
C PHE A 39 -15.82 2.75 -1.84
N GLU A 40 -16.51 1.90 -2.58
CA GLU A 40 -15.94 1.10 -3.67
C GLU A 40 -15.29 1.98 -4.75
N GLU A 41 -15.89 3.14 -5.04
CA GLU A 41 -15.34 4.12 -5.98
C GLU A 41 -13.92 4.55 -5.60
N LEU A 42 -13.66 4.81 -4.32
CA LEU A 42 -12.34 5.17 -3.84
C LEU A 42 -11.36 3.99 -3.97
N SER A 43 -11.80 2.80 -3.65
CA SER A 43 -10.98 1.58 -3.75
C SER A 43 -10.53 1.32 -5.19
N PHE A 44 -11.45 1.40 -6.15
CA PHE A 44 -11.11 1.24 -7.57
C PHE A 44 -10.21 2.37 -8.08
N ALA A 45 -10.48 3.61 -7.69
CA ALA A 45 -9.62 4.74 -8.04
C ALA A 45 -8.20 4.56 -7.51
N SER A 46 -8.05 4.00 -6.32
CA SER A 46 -6.76 3.73 -5.69
C SER A 46 -5.94 2.70 -6.46
N VAL A 47 -6.56 1.60 -6.87
CA VAL A 47 -5.89 0.57 -7.69
C VAL A 47 -5.47 1.14 -9.04
N ARG A 48 -6.37 1.85 -9.73
CA ARG A 48 -6.04 2.49 -11.02
C ARG A 48 -4.94 3.54 -10.89
N LEU A 49 -4.89 4.25 -9.77
CA LEU A 49 -3.82 5.21 -9.52
C LEU A 49 -2.45 4.52 -9.38
N LEU A 50 -2.39 3.35 -8.75
CA LEU A 50 -1.15 2.57 -8.68
C LEU A 50 -0.66 2.21 -10.08
N GLU A 51 -1.55 1.76 -10.95
CA GLU A 51 -1.22 1.47 -12.36
C GLU A 51 -0.71 2.70 -13.09
N SER A 52 -1.38 3.84 -12.93
CA SER A 52 -0.97 5.11 -13.54
C SER A 52 0.40 5.58 -13.05
N LEU A 53 0.67 5.50 -11.76
CA LEU A 53 1.96 5.88 -11.18
C LEU A 53 3.09 4.95 -11.65
N ALA A 54 2.81 3.66 -11.79
CA ALA A 54 3.76 2.72 -12.37
C ALA A 54 4.14 3.12 -13.80
N ASP A 55 3.16 3.45 -14.63
CA ASP A 55 3.39 3.88 -16.02
C ASP A 55 4.10 5.23 -16.11
N GLU A 56 3.67 6.22 -15.33
CA GLU A 56 4.25 7.57 -15.38
C GLU A 56 5.67 7.65 -14.86
N ARG A 57 5.99 6.87 -13.83
CA ARG A 57 7.22 7.00 -13.04
C ARG A 57 8.20 5.84 -13.18
N GLY A 58 7.78 4.75 -13.82
CA GLY A 58 8.54 3.51 -13.80
C GLY A 58 8.57 2.85 -12.41
N THR A 59 7.62 3.18 -11.55
CA THR A 59 7.52 2.57 -10.21
C THR A 59 7.22 1.08 -10.34
N GLU A 60 8.00 0.25 -9.66
CA GLU A 60 7.67 -1.17 -9.53
C GLU A 60 6.77 -1.38 -8.32
N ILE A 61 5.59 -1.94 -8.54
CA ILE A 61 4.61 -2.21 -7.50
C ILE A 61 4.50 -3.72 -7.31
N PHE A 62 5.21 -4.21 -6.29
CA PHE A 62 5.32 -5.64 -6.01
C PHE A 62 4.07 -6.20 -5.34
N ALA A 63 3.45 -5.42 -4.47
CA ALA A 63 2.21 -5.83 -3.80
C ALA A 63 1.43 -4.63 -3.29
N TRP A 64 0.11 -4.79 -3.23
CA TRP A 64 -0.77 -3.88 -2.50
C TRP A 64 -1.87 -4.64 -1.81
N CYS A 65 -2.41 -4.03 -0.76
CA CYS A 65 -3.63 -4.46 -0.11
C CYS A 65 -4.32 -3.25 0.51
N PHE A 66 -5.55 -2.96 0.09
CA PHE A 66 -6.39 -1.92 0.68
C PHE A 66 -7.30 -2.54 1.73
N MET A 67 -6.91 -2.39 3.00
CA MET A 67 -7.73 -2.74 4.15
C MET A 67 -8.79 -1.64 4.37
N PRO A 68 -9.85 -1.88 5.18
CA PRO A 68 -10.90 -0.88 5.35
C PRO A 68 -10.40 0.52 5.72
N ASP A 69 -9.40 0.65 6.57
CA ASP A 69 -8.92 1.91 7.16
C ASP A 69 -7.43 2.19 6.95
N HIS A 70 -6.77 1.44 6.09
CA HIS A 70 -5.37 1.63 5.73
C HIS A 70 -5.02 0.84 4.48
N CYS A 71 -3.86 1.12 3.92
CA CYS A 71 -3.31 0.29 2.84
C CYS A 71 -1.85 -0.06 3.11
N HIS A 72 -1.46 -1.22 2.60
CA HIS A 72 -0.07 -1.65 2.53
C HIS A 72 0.39 -1.66 1.08
N LEU A 73 1.58 -1.14 0.84
CA LEU A 73 2.21 -1.13 -0.48
C LEU A 73 3.64 -1.66 -0.35
N LEU A 74 4.07 -2.44 -1.33
CA LEU A 74 5.47 -2.84 -1.48
C LEU A 74 5.95 -2.33 -2.83
N VAL A 75 6.79 -1.30 -2.83
CA VAL A 75 7.10 -0.51 -4.01
C VAL A 75 8.58 -0.14 -4.09
N GLN A 76 9.05 0.08 -5.32
CA GLN A 76 10.36 0.65 -5.62
C GLN A 76 10.20 1.82 -6.57
N ASP A 77 10.75 2.96 -6.21
CA ASP A 77 10.67 4.21 -6.97
C ASP A 77 11.98 4.99 -6.80
N GLU A 78 12.33 5.80 -7.77
CA GLU A 78 13.52 6.65 -7.72
C GLU A 78 13.47 7.68 -6.59
N ASP A 79 12.27 8.16 -6.27
CA ASP A 79 12.00 9.07 -5.16
C ASP A 79 10.74 8.64 -4.42
N MET A 80 10.91 7.87 -3.35
CA MET A 80 9.81 7.27 -2.61
C MET A 80 8.93 8.32 -1.93
N LEU A 81 9.49 9.42 -1.45
CA LEU A 81 8.70 10.50 -0.84
C LEU A 81 7.78 11.17 -1.86
N GLU A 82 8.27 11.37 -3.08
CA GLU A 82 7.46 11.91 -4.18
C GLU A 82 6.37 10.93 -4.59
N PHE A 83 6.67 9.63 -4.67
CA PHE A 83 5.66 8.61 -4.92
C PHE A 83 4.52 8.68 -3.90
N VAL A 84 4.84 8.71 -2.61
CA VAL A 84 3.82 8.78 -1.54
C VAL A 84 3.04 10.09 -1.62
N ARG A 85 3.70 11.21 -1.89
CA ARG A 85 3.05 12.51 -2.06
C ARG A 85 2.00 12.47 -3.17
N LEU A 86 2.36 11.92 -4.32
CA LEU A 86 1.47 11.79 -5.47
C LEU A 86 0.32 10.81 -5.18
N PHE A 87 0.63 9.66 -4.61
CA PHE A 87 -0.37 8.66 -4.27
C PHE A 87 -1.43 9.22 -3.32
N LYS A 88 -1.01 9.76 -2.19
CA LYS A 88 -1.94 10.35 -1.20
C LYS A 88 -2.65 11.60 -1.75
N GLY A 89 -1.91 12.46 -2.42
CA GLY A 89 -2.41 13.73 -2.93
C GLY A 89 -3.46 13.59 -4.02
N ARG A 90 -3.32 12.61 -4.92
CA ARG A 90 -4.28 12.38 -6.01
C ARG A 90 -5.57 11.69 -5.54
N LEU A 91 -5.54 10.98 -4.42
CA LEU A 91 -6.75 10.36 -3.85
C LEU A 91 -7.58 11.34 -3.01
N THR A 92 -6.95 12.34 -2.42
CA THR A 92 -7.62 13.31 -1.56
C THR A 92 -8.80 14.03 -2.23
N PRO A 93 -8.68 14.58 -3.46
CA PRO A 93 -9.83 15.20 -4.11
C PRO A 93 -10.95 14.24 -4.46
N ILE A 94 -10.64 12.97 -4.75
CA ILE A 94 -11.65 11.94 -5.00
C ILE A 94 -12.46 11.69 -3.73
N ALA A 95 -11.78 11.52 -2.60
CA ALA A 95 -12.44 11.35 -1.30
C ALA A 95 -13.32 12.55 -0.94
N ARG A 96 -12.89 13.78 -1.22
CA ARG A 96 -13.69 14.99 -0.98
C ARG A 96 -14.98 15.03 -1.77
N LYS A 97 -14.99 14.48 -2.98
CA LYS A 97 -16.21 14.38 -3.80
C LYS A 97 -17.18 13.34 -3.24
N ILE A 98 -16.65 12.26 -2.66
CA ILE A 98 -17.46 11.20 -2.08
C ILE A 98 -18.09 11.65 -0.76
N GLU A 99 -17.27 12.17 0.15
CA GLU A 99 -17.73 12.60 1.47
C GLU A 99 -17.10 13.96 1.81
N HIS A 100 -17.87 15.02 1.55
CA HIS A 100 -17.42 16.39 1.73
C HIS A 100 -17.11 16.70 3.20
N GLY A 101 -15.96 17.36 3.43
CA GLY A 101 -15.54 17.79 4.76
C GLY A 101 -14.83 16.71 5.60
N ARG A 102 -14.75 15.46 5.12
CA ARG A 102 -14.02 14.42 5.84
C ARG A 102 -12.60 14.24 5.28
N GLN A 103 -11.63 14.28 6.16
CA GLN A 103 -10.22 14.08 5.80
C GLN A 103 -9.96 12.60 5.48
N LEU A 104 -9.28 12.32 4.35
CA LEU A 104 -8.96 10.95 3.96
C LEU A 104 -7.79 10.39 4.77
N TRP A 105 -6.63 11.06 4.72
CA TRP A 105 -5.40 10.49 5.21
C TRP A 105 -4.98 11.04 6.55
N GLN A 106 -4.42 10.16 7.38
CA GLN A 106 -3.57 10.55 8.48
C GLN A 106 -2.33 11.29 7.93
N LYS A 107 -1.83 12.28 8.66
CA LYS A 107 -0.78 13.19 8.20
C LYS A 107 0.53 12.47 7.83
N SER A 108 0.87 11.40 8.51
CA SER A 108 2.10 10.65 8.29
C SER A 108 1.83 9.29 7.63
N PHE A 109 2.87 8.51 7.41
CA PHE A 109 2.80 7.13 6.97
C PHE A 109 3.96 6.33 7.57
N TYR A 110 3.81 5.01 7.66
CA TYR A 110 4.87 4.10 8.07
C TYR A 110 5.68 3.70 6.84
N ASP A 111 7.00 3.61 6.99
CA ASP A 111 7.90 3.15 5.95
C ASP A 111 8.99 2.23 6.52
N HIS A 112 9.35 1.22 5.75
CA HIS A 112 10.45 0.31 6.04
C HIS A 112 11.18 0.02 4.73
N ALA A 113 12.45 0.41 4.64
CA ALA A 113 13.32 0.03 3.53
C ALA A 113 13.74 -1.43 3.72
N LEU A 114 13.46 -2.29 2.74
CA LEU A 114 13.84 -3.69 2.81
C LEU A 114 15.36 -3.83 2.84
N ARG A 115 15.84 -4.71 3.73
CA ARG A 115 17.26 -5.12 3.77
C ARG A 115 17.52 -6.15 2.67
N LYS A 116 18.77 -6.27 2.23
CA LYS A 116 19.19 -7.27 1.24
C LYS A 116 18.86 -8.71 1.66
N SER A 117 18.81 -8.98 2.97
CA SER A 117 18.48 -10.29 3.52
C SER A 117 16.98 -10.60 3.52
N GLU A 118 16.12 -9.60 3.26
CA GLU A 118 14.67 -9.77 3.26
C GLU A 118 14.19 -10.20 1.86
N SER A 119 13.41 -11.30 1.79
CA SER A 119 12.80 -11.73 0.54
C SER A 119 11.64 -10.83 0.18
N VAL A 120 11.69 -10.20 -1.00
CA VAL A 120 10.63 -9.34 -1.52
C VAL A 120 9.31 -10.11 -1.63
N PHE A 121 9.35 -11.34 -2.15
CA PHE A 121 8.16 -12.18 -2.29
C PHE A 121 7.56 -12.57 -0.93
N THR A 122 8.40 -12.84 0.08
CA THR A 122 7.93 -13.14 1.44
C THR A 122 7.22 -11.93 2.06
N VAL A 123 7.74 -10.73 1.86
CA VAL A 123 7.09 -9.49 2.34
C VAL A 123 5.79 -9.24 1.58
N ALA A 124 5.77 -9.47 0.27
CA ALA A 124 4.54 -9.39 -0.52
C ALA A 124 3.48 -10.37 0.01
N GLY A 125 3.86 -11.60 0.31
CA GLY A 125 2.98 -12.60 0.94
C GLY A 125 2.38 -12.12 2.25
N TYR A 126 3.17 -11.47 3.09
CA TYR A 126 2.69 -10.86 4.33
C TYR A 126 1.59 -9.82 4.06
N ILE A 127 1.76 -9.01 3.01
CA ILE A 127 0.75 -8.01 2.60
C ILE A 127 -0.54 -8.69 2.14
N TRP A 128 -0.45 -9.68 1.25
CA TRP A 128 -1.62 -10.37 0.70
C TRP A 128 -2.39 -11.19 1.74
N GLU A 129 -1.70 -11.69 2.77
CA GLU A 129 -2.30 -12.45 3.88
C GLU A 129 -2.96 -11.55 4.93
N ASN A 130 -2.79 -10.24 4.86
CA ASN A 130 -3.32 -9.31 5.85
C ASN A 130 -4.85 -9.39 6.02
N PRO A 131 -5.66 -9.46 4.94
CA PRO A 131 -7.11 -9.62 5.10
C PRO A 131 -7.51 -10.93 5.79
N VAL A 132 -6.74 -11.99 5.60
CA VAL A 132 -6.97 -13.28 6.27
C VAL A 132 -6.67 -13.15 7.77
N ARG A 133 -5.53 -12.56 8.13
CA ARG A 133 -5.18 -12.31 9.54
C ARG A 133 -6.20 -11.42 10.24
N ALA A 134 -6.81 -10.49 9.52
CA ALA A 134 -7.84 -9.61 10.05
C ALA A 134 -9.24 -10.26 10.11
N GLY A 135 -9.38 -11.48 9.63
CA GLY A 135 -10.66 -12.19 9.62
C GLY A 135 -11.67 -11.72 8.59
N LEU A 136 -11.23 -10.97 7.56
CA LEU A 136 -12.11 -10.42 6.51
C LEU A 136 -12.41 -11.44 5.40
N ILE A 137 -11.51 -12.36 5.16
CA ILE A 137 -11.59 -13.36 4.09
C ILE A 137 -10.87 -14.64 4.54
N ASP A 138 -11.18 -15.76 3.96
CA ASP A 138 -10.58 -17.05 4.31
C ASP A 138 -9.30 -17.37 3.51
N SER A 139 -9.09 -16.71 2.37
CA SER A 139 -7.93 -16.93 1.52
C SER A 139 -7.52 -15.65 0.79
N PRO A 140 -6.19 -15.36 0.63
CA PRO A 140 -5.71 -14.10 0.06
C PRO A 140 -6.22 -13.80 -1.34
N GLU A 141 -6.28 -14.81 -2.21
CA GLU A 141 -6.67 -14.64 -3.61
C GLU A 141 -8.13 -14.20 -3.78
N LYS A 142 -8.94 -14.37 -2.75
CA LYS A 142 -10.35 -13.97 -2.76
C LYS A 142 -10.58 -12.51 -2.40
N TYR A 143 -9.56 -11.82 -1.92
CA TYR A 143 -9.67 -10.42 -1.51
C TYR A 143 -9.42 -9.50 -2.70
N ASN A 144 -10.48 -8.86 -3.22
CA ASN A 144 -10.44 -8.08 -4.46
C ASN A 144 -9.56 -6.83 -4.43
N LEU A 145 -9.21 -6.32 -3.24
CA LEU A 145 -8.41 -5.11 -3.05
C LEU A 145 -6.94 -5.41 -2.75
N SER A 146 -6.48 -6.58 -3.19
CA SER A 146 -5.08 -6.99 -3.18
C SER A 146 -4.59 -7.26 -4.59
N GLY A 147 -3.30 -7.08 -4.83
CA GLY A 147 -2.75 -7.38 -6.13
C GLY A 147 -1.24 -7.16 -6.24
N SER A 148 -0.75 -7.28 -7.47
CA SER A 148 0.63 -7.05 -7.86
C SER A 148 0.69 -6.61 -9.31
N LEU A 149 1.64 -5.72 -9.67
CA LEU A 149 1.96 -5.43 -11.07
C LEU A 149 3.21 -6.19 -11.53
N VAL A 150 4.05 -6.64 -10.61
CA VAL A 150 5.27 -7.41 -10.92
C VAL A 150 4.95 -8.89 -11.09
N TRP A 151 4.06 -9.43 -10.26
CA TRP A 151 3.67 -10.84 -10.29
C TRP A 151 2.17 -10.97 -10.58
N PRO A 152 1.76 -10.94 -11.86
CA PRO A 152 0.34 -11.01 -12.22
C PRO A 152 -0.34 -12.30 -11.75
N ASP A 153 0.44 -13.37 -11.59
CA ASP A 153 -0.06 -14.69 -11.15
C ASP A 153 0.15 -14.94 -9.64
N TRP A 154 0.33 -13.89 -8.85
CA TRP A 154 0.56 -13.98 -7.39
C TRP A 154 -0.50 -14.83 -6.67
N HIS A 155 -1.73 -14.75 -7.12
CA HIS A 155 -2.87 -15.47 -6.54
C HIS A 155 -2.73 -16.98 -6.64
N LEU A 156 -2.01 -17.51 -7.63
CA LEU A 156 -1.79 -18.94 -7.81
C LEU A 156 -0.98 -19.57 -6.67
N SER A 157 -0.24 -18.76 -5.92
CA SER A 157 0.49 -19.22 -4.73
C SER A 157 -0.46 -19.68 -3.60
N TYR A 158 -1.73 -19.33 -3.67
CA TYR A 158 -2.73 -19.60 -2.64
C TYR A 158 -3.86 -20.53 -3.13
N THR A 159 -3.93 -20.80 -4.43
CA THR A 159 -4.88 -21.77 -4.97
C THR A 159 -4.27 -23.16 -4.84
N SER A 160 -4.95 -24.03 -4.14
CA SER A 160 -4.60 -25.46 -4.02
C SER A 160 -5.41 -26.32 -4.98
#